data_6c80839a26487332b31ce4242c7daf27
#
_entry.id   6c80839a26487332b31ce4242c7daf27
#
_cell.length_a   1.000
_cell.length_b   1.000
_cell.length_c   1.000
_cell.angle_alpha   90.00
_cell.angle_beta   90.00
_cell.angle_gamma   90.00
#
_symmetry.space_group_name_H-M   'P 1'
#
loop_
_entity.id
_entity.type
_entity.pdbx_description
1 polymer ?
#
loop_
_entity_poly.entity_id
_entity_poly.type
_entity_poly.pdbx_seq_one_letter_code
_entity_poly.pdbx_strand_id
1 'polypeptide(L)'
;MARILVVEDDLWSRRLVFELLVLRGHDVLCAAGVGDGRAQLDSVKFDAVLLDINIPGGGGEVLLREIREYNSVMPVIAFTASAMAGDRERFLAEGFTGHISKPIDVKSFGETVEGYLVASP
;
A
#
# COMPACT_ATOMS: atom_id res chain seq x y z
N MET A 1 9.30 -14.10 -0.05
CA MET A 1 9.23 -13.08 1.02
C MET A 1 9.50 -11.71 0.45
N ALA A 2 8.68 -10.75 0.79
CA ALA A 2 8.82 -9.39 0.31
C ALA A 2 8.92 -8.42 1.50
N ARG A 3 9.56 -7.28 1.30
CA ARG A 3 9.55 -6.19 2.28
C ARG A 3 8.49 -5.17 1.86
N ILE A 4 7.50 -4.97 2.71
CA ILE A 4 6.30 -4.21 2.40
C ILE A 4 6.17 -3.05 3.38
N LEU A 5 5.93 -1.85 2.85
CA LEU A 5 5.59 -0.68 3.66
C LEU A 5 4.08 -0.54 3.70
N VAL A 6 3.53 -0.40 4.90
CA VAL A 6 2.10 -0.16 5.09
C VAL A 6 1.94 1.26 5.64
N VAL A 7 1.29 2.13 4.86
CA VAL A 7 1.04 3.51 5.26
C VAL A 7 -0.45 3.64 5.55
N GLU A 8 -0.80 3.70 6.82
CA GLU A 8 -2.17 3.66 7.30
C GLU A 8 -2.25 4.37 8.65
N ASP A 9 -3.10 5.38 8.77
CA ASP A 9 -3.22 6.15 10.01
C ASP A 9 -4.10 5.48 11.08
N ASP A 10 -5.03 4.62 10.69
CA ASP A 10 -5.87 3.91 11.66
C ASP A 10 -5.06 2.77 12.30
N LEU A 11 -4.95 2.82 13.63
CA LEU A 11 -4.15 1.85 14.38
C LEU A 11 -4.62 0.41 14.16
N TRP A 12 -5.93 0.19 14.19
CA TRP A 12 -6.47 -1.17 14.09
C TRP A 12 -6.27 -1.75 12.69
N SER A 13 -6.52 -0.95 11.65
CA SER A 13 -6.29 -1.38 10.27
C SER A 13 -4.81 -1.65 10.02
N ARG A 14 -3.94 -0.77 10.49
CA ARG A 14 -2.50 -0.92 10.34
C ARG A 14 -2.01 -2.21 11.00
N ARG A 15 -2.48 -2.47 12.22
CA ARG A 15 -2.07 -3.64 12.97
C ARG A 15 -2.57 -4.93 12.35
N LEU A 16 -3.81 -4.94 11.88
CA LEU A 16 -4.39 -6.12 11.22
C LEU A 16 -3.62 -6.46 9.95
N VAL A 17 -3.36 -5.46 9.12
CA VAL A 17 -2.60 -5.66 7.87
C VAL A 17 -1.20 -6.16 8.19
N PHE A 18 -0.53 -5.56 9.18
CA PHE A 18 0.79 -5.98 9.61
C PHE A 18 0.80 -7.46 9.98
N GLU A 19 -0.11 -7.87 10.85
CA GLU A 19 -0.14 -9.26 11.34
C GLU A 19 -0.44 -10.25 10.22
N LEU A 20 -1.37 -9.93 9.33
CA LEU A 20 -1.72 -10.82 8.23
C LEU A 20 -0.53 -11.04 7.27
N LEU A 21 0.23 -10.00 7.00
CA LEU A 21 1.37 -10.11 6.10
C LEU A 21 2.57 -10.78 6.77
N VAL A 22 2.81 -10.49 8.03
CA VAL A 22 3.90 -11.14 8.79
C VAL A 22 3.66 -12.64 8.90
N LEU A 23 2.42 -13.06 9.12
CA LEU A 23 2.08 -14.49 9.17
C LEU A 23 2.40 -15.22 7.87
N ARG A 24 2.43 -14.53 6.75
CA ARG A 24 2.77 -15.11 5.45
C ARG A 24 4.27 -15.01 5.13
N GLY A 25 5.08 -14.57 6.09
CA GLY A 25 6.53 -14.54 5.94
C GLY A 25 7.10 -13.27 5.35
N HIS A 26 6.32 -12.21 5.26
CA HIS A 26 6.80 -10.93 4.74
C HIS A 26 7.43 -10.09 5.85
N ASP A 27 8.38 -9.24 5.46
CA ASP A 27 8.99 -8.24 6.32
C ASP A 27 8.18 -6.95 6.17
N VAL A 28 7.53 -6.50 7.23
CA VAL A 28 6.57 -5.41 7.15
C VAL A 28 6.99 -4.25 8.05
N LEU A 29 7.05 -3.06 7.48
CA LEU A 29 7.24 -1.83 8.22
C LEU A 29 5.98 -0.97 8.07
N CYS A 30 5.66 -0.20 9.10
CA CYS A 30 4.44 0.60 9.13
C CYS A 30 4.75 2.07 9.30
N ALA A 31 3.89 2.90 8.72
CA ALA A 31 3.93 4.35 8.89
C ALA A 31 2.50 4.85 9.09
N ALA A 32 2.34 5.86 9.94
CA ALA A 32 1.02 6.40 10.25
C ALA A 32 0.62 7.58 9.37
N GLY A 33 1.51 8.07 8.54
CA GLY A 33 1.23 9.22 7.66
C GLY A 33 2.28 9.39 6.59
N VAL A 34 2.11 10.43 5.78
CA VAL A 34 2.98 10.71 4.62
C VAL A 34 4.42 10.96 5.05
N GLY A 35 4.64 11.78 6.07
CA GLY A 35 5.99 12.11 6.52
C GLY A 35 6.78 10.91 6.99
N ASP A 36 6.16 10.06 7.80
CA ASP A 36 6.78 8.83 8.28
C ASP A 36 7.00 7.85 7.12
N GLY A 37 6.02 7.73 6.23
CA GLY A 37 6.16 6.89 5.03
C GLY A 37 7.31 7.34 4.15
N ARG A 38 7.45 8.64 3.95
CA ARG A 38 8.55 9.20 3.17
C ARG A 38 9.90 8.89 3.82
N ALA A 39 10.00 9.04 5.14
CA ALA A 39 11.23 8.74 5.87
C ALA A 39 11.62 7.27 5.74
N GLN A 40 10.64 6.38 5.82
CA GLN A 40 10.88 4.94 5.65
C GLN A 40 11.37 4.63 4.23
N LEU A 41 10.74 5.21 3.22
CA LEU A 41 11.12 4.99 1.82
C LEU A 41 12.53 5.51 1.53
N ASP A 42 12.95 6.58 2.19
CA ASP A 42 14.30 7.13 2.03
C ASP A 42 15.35 6.23 2.68
N SER A 43 14.99 5.48 3.69
CA SER A 43 15.94 4.71 4.51
C SER A 43 16.03 3.24 4.14
N VAL A 44 14.97 2.68 3.57
CA VAL A 44 14.83 1.23 3.35
C VAL A 44 14.31 0.98 1.94
N LYS A 45 14.79 -0.08 1.30
CA LYS A 45 14.25 -0.53 0.03
C LYS A 45 13.05 -1.44 0.27
N PHE A 46 11.95 -1.14 -0.38
CA PHE A 46 10.73 -1.92 -0.32
C PHE A 46 10.42 -2.60 -1.64
N ASP A 47 9.73 -3.72 -1.56
CA ASP A 47 9.24 -4.44 -2.74
C ASP A 47 7.83 -4.01 -3.11
N ALA A 48 7.09 -3.44 -2.16
CA ALA A 48 5.74 -2.95 -2.39
C ALA A 48 5.32 -1.97 -1.29
N VAL A 49 4.33 -1.14 -1.60
CA VAL A 49 3.73 -0.22 -0.64
C VAL A 49 2.22 -0.41 -0.65
N LEU A 50 1.63 -0.60 0.52
CA LEU A 50 0.20 -0.47 0.73
C LEU A 50 -0.08 0.93 1.26
N LEU A 51 -0.93 1.67 0.58
CA LEU A 51 -1.05 3.09 0.81
C LEU A 51 -2.52 3.48 0.96
N ASP A 52 -2.91 3.84 2.18
CA ASP A 52 -4.24 4.40 2.42
C ASP A 52 -4.32 5.76 1.74
N ILE A 53 -5.31 5.95 0.91
CA ILE A 53 -5.45 7.20 0.17
C ILE A 53 -5.92 8.36 1.03
N ASN A 54 -6.49 8.10 2.20
CA ASN A 54 -7.05 9.12 3.09
C ASN A 54 -6.18 9.38 4.33
N ILE A 55 -4.86 9.30 4.20
CA ILE A 55 -3.95 9.54 5.32
C ILE A 55 -3.66 11.04 5.48
N PRO A 56 -3.28 11.49 6.70
CA PRO A 56 -2.88 12.87 6.94
C PRO A 56 -1.64 13.27 6.11
N GLY A 57 -1.54 14.54 5.77
CA GLY A 57 -0.40 15.08 5.03
C GLY A 57 -0.61 15.18 3.53
N GLY A 58 -1.86 15.28 3.09
CA GLY A 58 -2.21 15.46 1.68
C GLY A 58 -2.68 14.20 0.99
N GLY A 59 -2.95 13.16 1.79
CA GLY A 59 -3.44 11.89 1.27
C GLY A 59 -2.33 11.02 0.67
N GLY A 60 -2.68 9.76 0.40
CA GLY A 60 -1.73 8.80 -0.15
C GLY A 60 -1.22 9.18 -1.52
N GLU A 61 -2.00 9.96 -2.26
CA GLU A 61 -1.64 10.35 -3.63
C GLU A 61 -0.37 11.20 -3.70
N VAL A 62 -0.08 11.99 -2.66
CA VAL A 62 1.16 12.76 -2.58
C VAL A 62 2.35 11.80 -2.55
N LEU A 63 2.29 10.80 -1.69
CA LEU A 63 3.37 9.83 -1.56
C LEU A 63 3.51 8.98 -2.83
N LEU A 64 2.40 8.62 -3.45
CA LEU A 64 2.41 7.90 -4.72
C LEU A 64 3.19 8.66 -5.79
N ARG A 65 2.90 9.96 -5.94
CA ARG A 65 3.60 10.78 -6.93
C ARG A 65 5.10 10.83 -6.66
N GLU A 66 5.48 10.96 -5.41
CA GLU A 66 6.90 10.97 -5.03
C GLU A 66 7.57 9.64 -5.37
N ILE A 67 6.91 8.52 -5.08
CA ILE A 67 7.43 7.21 -5.42
C ILE A 67 7.62 7.08 -6.94
N ARG A 68 6.64 7.52 -7.72
CA ARG A 68 6.70 7.37 -9.18
C ARG A 68 7.76 8.23 -9.84
N GLU A 69 8.26 9.26 -9.17
CA GLU A 69 9.38 10.05 -9.67
C GLU A 69 10.67 9.23 -9.75
N TYR A 70 10.87 8.25 -8.88
CA TYR A 70 12.09 7.45 -8.87
C TYR A 70 11.88 5.96 -9.15
N ASN A 71 10.65 5.49 -9.10
CA ASN A 71 10.36 4.08 -9.36
C ASN A 71 8.99 3.93 -10.00
N SER A 72 8.98 3.63 -11.30
CA SER A 72 7.75 3.53 -12.07
C SER A 72 7.11 2.14 -12.01
N VAL A 73 7.79 1.15 -11.45
CA VAL A 73 7.35 -0.25 -11.51
C VAL A 73 7.04 -0.87 -10.15
N MET A 74 7.50 -0.27 -9.05
CA MET A 74 7.23 -0.83 -7.73
C MET A 74 5.73 -0.91 -7.49
N PRO A 75 5.20 -2.07 -7.03
CA PRO A 75 3.79 -2.16 -6.69
C PRO A 75 3.41 -1.18 -5.59
N VAL A 76 2.44 -0.31 -5.88
CA VAL A 76 1.83 0.60 -4.92
C VAL A 76 0.34 0.33 -4.97
N ILE A 77 -0.21 -0.19 -3.89
CA ILE A 77 -1.57 -0.66 -3.82
C ILE A 77 -2.38 0.34 -3.01
N ALA A 78 -3.43 0.90 -3.62
CA ALA A 78 -4.32 1.82 -2.93
C ALA A 78 -5.19 1.05 -1.95
N PHE A 79 -5.32 1.57 -0.73
CA PHE A 79 -6.14 0.96 0.31
C PHE A 79 -7.25 1.96 0.62
N THR A 80 -8.52 1.58 0.35
CA THR A 80 -9.61 2.55 0.36
C THR A 80 -10.91 1.99 0.92
N ALA A 81 -11.62 2.82 1.69
CA ALA A 81 -12.96 2.51 2.18
C ALA A 81 -14.04 2.83 1.15
N SER A 82 -13.71 3.52 0.06
CA SER A 82 -14.67 4.08 -0.89
C SER A 82 -14.40 3.61 -2.32
N ALA A 83 -14.35 2.29 -2.53
CA ALA A 83 -14.19 1.76 -3.88
C ALA A 83 -15.56 1.74 -4.59
N MET A 84 -15.68 2.49 -5.67
CA MET A 84 -16.89 2.58 -6.48
C MET A 84 -16.59 2.15 -7.91
N ALA A 85 -17.64 1.96 -8.72
CA ALA A 85 -17.48 1.64 -10.13
C ALA A 85 -16.61 2.73 -10.80
N GLY A 86 -15.61 2.32 -11.57
CA GLY A 86 -14.69 3.23 -12.22
C GLY A 86 -13.48 3.63 -11.41
N ASP A 87 -13.45 3.33 -10.11
CA ASP A 87 -12.31 3.69 -9.27
C ASP A 87 -11.05 2.92 -9.64
N ARG A 88 -11.19 1.68 -10.08
CA ARG A 88 -10.03 0.89 -10.51
C ARG A 88 -9.29 1.59 -11.64
N GLU A 89 -10.01 2.03 -12.65
CA GLU A 89 -9.42 2.76 -13.78
C GLU A 89 -8.79 4.07 -13.33
N ARG A 90 -9.43 4.77 -12.41
CA ARG A 90 -8.91 6.01 -11.86
C ARG A 90 -7.60 5.79 -11.11
N PHE A 91 -7.56 4.77 -10.24
CA PHE A 91 -6.33 4.46 -9.49
C PHE A 91 -5.20 4.06 -10.42
N LEU A 92 -5.47 3.25 -11.42
CA LEU A 92 -4.45 2.86 -12.40
C LEU A 92 -3.93 4.07 -13.18
N ALA A 93 -4.83 4.97 -13.58
CA ALA A 93 -4.45 6.19 -14.28
C ALA A 93 -3.60 7.13 -13.41
N GLU A 94 -3.81 7.12 -12.11
CA GLU A 94 -3.02 7.92 -11.16
C GLU A 94 -1.63 7.34 -10.90
N GLY A 95 -1.41 6.06 -11.21
CA GLY A 95 -0.12 5.41 -11.02
C GLY A 95 -0.10 4.30 -9.99
N PHE A 96 -1.24 3.97 -9.39
CA PHE A 96 -1.33 2.80 -8.52
C PHE A 96 -1.27 1.51 -9.34
N THR A 97 -0.70 0.46 -8.76
CA THR A 97 -0.70 -0.87 -9.38
C THR A 97 -2.08 -1.52 -9.30
N GLY A 98 -2.81 -1.22 -8.23
CA GLY A 98 -4.15 -1.73 -8.03
C GLY A 98 -4.72 -1.16 -6.75
N HIS A 99 -5.82 -1.74 -6.27
CA HIS A 99 -6.43 -1.29 -5.02
C HIS A 99 -7.02 -2.46 -4.24
N ILE A 100 -7.19 -2.27 -2.94
CA ILE A 100 -7.87 -3.18 -2.04
C ILE A 100 -8.90 -2.38 -1.26
N SER A 101 -10.15 -2.85 -1.27
CA SER A 101 -11.25 -2.19 -0.57
C SER A 101 -11.26 -2.55 0.91
N LYS A 102 -11.64 -1.60 1.74
CA LYS A 102 -11.93 -1.83 3.16
C LYS A 102 -13.42 -2.08 3.34
N PRO A 103 -13.82 -2.91 4.31
CA PRO A 103 -12.97 -3.74 5.16
C PRO A 103 -12.33 -4.88 4.38
N ILE A 104 -11.13 -5.28 4.79
CA ILE A 104 -10.41 -6.34 4.09
C ILE A 104 -11.06 -7.70 4.36
N ASP A 105 -10.95 -8.59 3.39
CA ASP A 105 -11.27 -10.00 3.58
C ASP A 105 -10.03 -10.69 4.14
N VAL A 106 -10.10 -11.04 5.42
CA VAL A 106 -8.96 -11.61 6.15
C VAL A 106 -8.42 -12.87 5.48
N LYS A 107 -9.30 -13.66 4.87
CA LYS A 107 -8.90 -14.93 4.25
C LYS A 107 -8.12 -14.74 2.95
N SER A 108 -8.46 -13.74 2.17
CA SER A 108 -7.86 -13.55 0.85
C SER A 108 -6.84 -12.41 0.78
N PHE A 109 -6.74 -11.60 1.83
CA PHE A 109 -5.93 -10.38 1.80
C PHE A 109 -4.47 -10.66 1.42
N GLY A 110 -3.83 -11.62 2.08
CA GLY A 110 -2.43 -11.93 1.81
C GLY A 110 -2.18 -12.40 0.38
N GLU A 111 -3.07 -13.24 -0.13
CA GLU A 111 -2.96 -13.72 -1.53
C GLU A 111 -3.17 -12.57 -2.52
N THR A 112 -4.09 -11.67 -2.21
CA THR A 112 -4.35 -10.51 -3.07
C THR A 112 -3.12 -9.62 -3.16
N VAL A 113 -2.49 -9.33 -2.03
CA VAL A 113 -1.26 -8.54 -2.01
C VAL A 113 -0.16 -9.23 -2.80
N GLU A 114 0.03 -10.53 -2.58
CA GLU A 114 1.05 -11.31 -3.27
C GLU A 114 0.83 -11.36 -4.77
N GLY A 115 -0.42 -11.36 -5.21
CA GLY A 115 -0.76 -11.29 -6.63
C GLY A 115 -0.24 -10.03 -7.29
N TYR A 116 -0.30 -8.90 -6.60
CA TYR A 116 0.26 -7.65 -7.12
C TYR A 116 1.79 -7.69 -7.17
N LEU A 117 2.43 -8.37 -6.23
CA LEU A 117 3.89 -8.53 -6.24
C LEU A 117 4.36 -9.32 -7.45
N VAL A 118 3.68 -10.41 -7.76
CA VAL A 118 4.02 -11.29 -8.89
C VAL A 118 3.76 -10.60 -10.22
N ALA A 119 2.72 -9.77 -10.29
CA ALA A 119 2.36 -9.06 -11.52
C ALA A 119 3.33 -7.93 -11.87
N SER A 120 4.18 -7.53 -10.95
CA SER A 120 5.17 -6.48 -11.17
C SER A 120 6.32 -7.02 -12.01
N PRO A 121 6.70 -6.36 -13.11
CA PRO A 121 7.83 -6.78 -13.92
C PRO A 121 9.16 -6.59 -13.20
#